data_73b5e548321e3a53ebaa7b3dfad60497
#
_entry.id   73b5e548321e3a53ebaa7b3dfad60497
#
_cell.length_a   1.000
_cell.length_b   1.000
_cell.length_c   1.000
_cell.angle_alpha   90.00
_cell.angle_beta   90.00
_cell.angle_gamma   90.00
#
_symmetry.space_group_name_H-M   'P 1'
#
loop_
_entity.id
_entity.type
_entity.pdbx_description
1 polymer ?
#
loop_
_entity_poly.entity_id
_entity_poly.type
_entity_poly.pdbx_seq_one_letter_code
_entity_poly.pdbx_strand_id
1 'polypeptide(L)'
;RPVHKAAIRLAQLRGIHVHVFEEGYIRPDWMTLERDGVNGHSLIVRDPEAILAMAAPLPPVPNLPTITADFKRRARDSYWHYHHVFFGKLGFPFYRTHRQGSLFLDAFGWLLKFARKAGRDAQAKQTVKCIEGRDFFLFPLQLTGDYQIRAHSPFVTMATAMKYVLESFARHAPPNASLLVKEHPLDSGYLNWRRAIMAKARKLGVEGRVLHIAGGDLEALAEASLGMVCVNSTSGTLALAL
;
A
#
# COMPACT_ATOMS: atom_id res chain seq x y z
N ARG A 1 -9.43 5.99 -11.94
CA ARG A 1 -9.26 5.26 -13.22
C ARG A 1 -9.58 6.19 -14.38
N PRO A 2 -9.01 6.02 -15.59
CA PRO A 2 -9.24 6.93 -16.73
C PRO A 2 -10.72 7.15 -17.05
N VAL A 3 -11.53 6.10 -17.01
CA VAL A 3 -12.99 6.17 -17.26
C VAL A 3 -13.69 7.07 -16.23
N HIS A 4 -13.38 6.91 -14.95
CA HIS A 4 -13.96 7.74 -13.88
C HIS A 4 -13.56 9.20 -14.06
N LYS A 5 -12.30 9.48 -14.41
CA LYS A 5 -11.83 10.85 -14.66
C LYS A 5 -12.60 11.52 -15.82
N ALA A 6 -12.83 10.80 -16.90
CA ALA A 6 -13.63 11.30 -18.03
C ALA A 6 -15.09 11.55 -17.65
N ALA A 7 -15.71 10.59 -16.91
CA ALA A 7 -17.09 10.71 -16.47
C ALA A 7 -17.29 11.90 -15.51
N ILE A 8 -16.40 12.08 -14.54
CA ILE A 8 -16.42 13.20 -13.58
C ILE A 8 -16.32 14.52 -14.36
N ARG A 9 -15.36 14.65 -15.26
CA ARG A 9 -15.18 15.88 -16.06
C ARG A 9 -16.42 16.21 -16.90
N LEU A 10 -17.03 15.22 -17.56
CA LEU A 10 -18.22 15.42 -18.36
C LEU A 10 -19.44 15.79 -17.51
N ALA A 11 -19.59 15.21 -16.33
CA ALA A 11 -20.64 15.55 -15.39
C ALA A 11 -20.49 17.00 -14.90
N GLN A 12 -19.30 17.41 -14.49
CA GLN A 12 -19.01 18.78 -14.06
C GLN A 12 -19.25 19.81 -15.14
N LEU A 13 -18.87 19.52 -16.41
CA LEU A 13 -19.15 20.38 -17.55
C LEU A 13 -20.66 20.58 -17.82
N ARG A 14 -21.50 19.66 -17.34
CA ARG A 14 -22.97 19.71 -17.45
C ARG A 14 -23.65 20.19 -16.17
N GLY A 15 -22.90 20.69 -15.18
CA GLY A 15 -23.44 21.12 -13.90
C GLY A 15 -24.01 20.00 -13.03
N ILE A 16 -23.67 18.74 -13.32
CA ILE A 16 -24.11 17.59 -12.55
C ILE A 16 -23.20 17.42 -11.33
N HIS A 17 -23.81 17.34 -10.15
CA HIS A 17 -23.05 17.08 -8.92
C HIS A 17 -22.44 15.66 -8.93
N VAL A 18 -21.17 15.57 -8.57
CA VAL A 18 -20.44 14.32 -8.51
C VAL A 18 -20.11 14.02 -7.06
N HIS A 19 -20.44 12.81 -6.63
CA HIS A 19 -20.05 12.28 -5.33
C HIS A 19 -19.22 11.01 -5.56
N VAL A 20 -18.04 10.95 -4.95
CA VAL A 20 -17.09 9.86 -5.14
C VAL A 20 -16.99 9.02 -3.89
N PHE A 21 -17.28 7.72 -4.03
CA PHE A 21 -17.05 6.74 -2.99
C PHE A 21 -15.68 6.08 -3.17
N GLU A 22 -14.95 5.93 -2.08
CA GLU A 22 -13.69 5.17 -2.03
C GLU A 22 -13.62 4.42 -0.71
N GLU A 23 -12.79 3.39 -0.64
CA GLU A 23 -12.41 2.77 0.63
C GLU A 23 -11.84 3.84 1.58
N GLY A 24 -12.30 3.83 2.83
CA GLY A 24 -11.93 4.86 3.80
C GLY A 24 -10.43 4.90 4.11
N TYR A 25 -9.99 5.97 4.72
CA TYR A 25 -8.61 6.13 5.19
C TYR A 25 -8.32 5.24 6.39
N ILE A 26 -9.33 4.93 7.20
CA ILE A 26 -9.27 3.93 8.27
C ILE A 26 -9.94 2.65 7.74
N ARG A 27 -9.19 1.56 7.68
CA ARG A 27 -9.66 0.30 7.09
C ARG A 27 -9.75 -0.80 8.15
N PRO A 28 -10.66 -1.77 7.98
CA PRO A 28 -11.51 -2.04 6.80
C PRO A 28 -12.90 -1.40 6.83
N ASP A 29 -13.33 -0.81 7.93
CA ASP A 29 -14.74 -0.58 8.25
C ASP A 29 -15.29 0.77 7.80
N TRP A 30 -14.45 1.63 7.21
CA TRP A 30 -14.82 2.98 6.82
C TRP A 30 -14.82 3.18 5.30
N MET A 31 -15.77 3.97 4.83
CA MET A 31 -15.83 4.46 3.46
C MET A 31 -15.77 5.98 3.44
N THR A 32 -15.06 6.51 2.46
CA THR A 32 -15.03 7.96 2.20
C THR A 32 -16.07 8.30 1.14
N LEU A 33 -16.86 9.35 1.39
CA LEU A 33 -17.76 9.95 0.44
C LEU A 33 -17.44 11.43 0.35
N GLU A 34 -16.92 11.86 -0.78
CA GLU A 34 -16.55 13.26 -0.99
C GLU A 34 -17.17 13.81 -2.28
N ARG A 35 -17.42 15.11 -2.28
CA ARG A 35 -17.84 15.83 -3.46
C ARG A 35 -16.64 16.06 -4.37
N ASP A 36 -16.81 15.82 -5.66
CA ASP A 36 -15.88 16.10 -6.75
C ASP A 36 -14.58 15.31 -6.77
N GLY A 37 -14.15 14.64 -5.70
CA GLY A 37 -12.96 13.81 -5.69
C GLY A 37 -12.57 13.25 -4.33
N VAL A 38 -11.67 12.29 -4.33
CA VAL A 38 -11.09 11.63 -3.13
C VAL A 38 -9.59 11.47 -3.30
N ASN A 39 -8.89 11.10 -2.25
CA ASN A 39 -7.43 10.87 -2.23
C ASN A 39 -6.65 12.12 -2.70
N GLY A 40 -5.90 12.05 -3.79
CA GLY A 40 -5.15 13.17 -4.34
C GLY A 40 -6.02 14.33 -4.85
N HIS A 41 -7.34 14.14 -4.97
CA HIS A 41 -8.33 15.14 -5.32
C HIS A 41 -9.30 15.44 -4.17
N SER A 42 -8.98 15.00 -2.95
CA SER A 42 -9.78 15.25 -1.77
C SER A 42 -9.82 16.74 -1.42
N LEU A 43 -11.00 17.20 -1.05
CA LEU A 43 -11.26 18.55 -0.56
C LEU A 43 -11.38 18.58 0.98
N ILE A 44 -11.04 17.51 1.66
CA ILE A 44 -11.01 17.45 3.13
C ILE A 44 -10.11 18.57 3.66
N VAL A 45 -10.62 19.28 4.66
CA VAL A 45 -9.87 20.29 5.42
C VAL A 45 -8.58 19.65 5.95
N ARG A 46 -7.46 20.36 5.80
CA ARG A 46 -6.13 19.86 6.20
C ARG A 46 -5.58 20.55 7.45
N ASP A 47 -6.24 21.59 7.89
CA ASP A 47 -5.89 22.29 9.12
C ASP A 47 -6.36 21.48 10.34
N PRO A 48 -5.46 21.06 11.25
CA PRO A 48 -5.82 20.26 12.41
C PRO A 48 -6.83 20.94 13.34
N GLU A 49 -6.71 22.24 13.56
CA GLU A 49 -7.63 22.99 14.43
C GLU A 49 -9.04 23.04 13.84
N ALA A 50 -9.15 23.28 12.55
CA ALA A 50 -10.43 23.25 11.85
C ALA A 50 -11.06 21.86 11.85
N ILE A 51 -10.27 20.79 11.70
CA ILE A 51 -10.74 19.40 11.79
C ILE A 51 -11.31 19.14 13.19
N LEU A 52 -10.61 19.50 14.25
CA LEU A 52 -11.05 19.34 15.63
C LEU A 52 -12.33 20.15 15.91
N ALA A 53 -12.41 21.38 15.45
CA ALA A 53 -13.60 22.22 15.58
C ALA A 53 -14.82 21.63 14.85
N MET A 54 -14.61 21.05 13.67
CA MET A 54 -15.68 20.35 12.93
C MET A 54 -16.08 19.03 13.58
N ALA A 55 -15.17 18.33 14.22
CA ALA A 55 -15.43 17.07 14.88
C ALA A 55 -16.13 17.23 16.23
N ALA A 56 -15.90 18.33 16.95
CA ALA A 56 -16.42 18.55 18.30
C ALA A 56 -17.94 18.39 18.46
N PRO A 57 -18.81 18.86 17.51
CA PRO A 57 -20.26 18.67 17.60
C PRO A 57 -20.75 17.30 17.13
N LEU A 58 -19.87 16.44 16.61
CA LEU A 58 -20.29 15.14 16.08
C LEU A 58 -20.56 14.14 17.23
N PRO A 59 -21.58 13.28 17.07
CA PRO A 59 -21.81 12.23 18.04
C PRO A 59 -20.62 11.25 18.08
N PRO A 60 -20.41 10.56 19.21
CA PRO A 60 -19.38 9.54 19.29
C PRO A 60 -19.59 8.47 18.20
N VAL A 61 -18.49 7.96 17.69
CA VAL A 61 -18.51 6.90 16.67
C VAL A 61 -19.23 5.69 17.24
N PRO A 62 -20.31 5.18 16.58
CA PRO A 62 -21.02 4.02 17.04
C PRO A 62 -20.11 2.79 17.00
N ASN A 63 -20.24 1.91 17.99
CA ASN A 63 -19.53 0.64 18.01
C ASN A 63 -20.17 -0.30 16.97
N LEU A 64 -19.60 -0.32 15.76
CA LEU A 64 -20.08 -1.15 14.65
C LEU A 64 -19.29 -2.46 14.62
N PRO A 65 -19.94 -3.57 14.19
CA PRO A 65 -19.23 -4.84 14.03
C PRO A 65 -18.17 -4.73 12.94
N THR A 66 -16.95 -5.19 13.24
CA THR A 66 -15.84 -5.20 12.32
C THR A 66 -16.13 -6.09 11.10
N ILE A 67 -15.99 -5.55 9.91
CA ILE A 67 -16.16 -6.31 8.67
C ILE A 67 -14.91 -7.14 8.41
N THR A 68 -14.99 -8.43 8.67
CA THR A 68 -13.87 -9.34 8.37
C THR A 68 -13.76 -9.62 6.87
N ALA A 69 -12.53 -9.49 6.35
CA ALA A 69 -12.26 -9.81 4.96
C ALA A 69 -12.31 -11.34 4.73
N ASP A 70 -13.27 -11.81 3.93
CA ASP A 70 -13.32 -13.23 3.53
C ASP A 70 -12.25 -13.51 2.46
N PHE A 71 -11.15 -14.15 2.89
CA PHE A 71 -10.06 -14.55 2.01
C PHE A 71 -10.51 -15.52 0.91
N LYS A 72 -11.42 -16.45 1.21
CA LYS A 72 -11.91 -17.43 0.21
C LYS A 72 -12.70 -16.73 -0.89
N ARG A 73 -13.56 -15.79 -0.51
CA ARG A 73 -14.29 -14.95 -1.47
C ARG A 73 -13.33 -14.16 -2.35
N ARG A 74 -12.35 -13.48 -1.76
CA ARG A 74 -11.36 -12.71 -2.51
C ARG A 74 -10.50 -13.57 -3.46
N ALA A 75 -10.10 -14.76 -3.01
CA ALA A 75 -9.38 -15.72 -3.86
C ALA A 75 -10.23 -16.18 -5.04
N ARG A 76 -11.52 -16.52 -4.82
CA ARG A 76 -12.48 -16.89 -5.86
C ARG A 76 -12.70 -15.75 -6.86
N ASP A 77 -12.91 -14.52 -6.38
CA ASP A 77 -13.12 -13.35 -7.24
C ASP A 77 -11.87 -13.03 -8.07
N SER A 78 -10.68 -13.23 -7.49
CA SER A 78 -9.41 -13.11 -8.22
C SER A 78 -9.26 -14.19 -9.28
N TYR A 79 -9.59 -15.44 -8.96
CA TYR A 79 -9.59 -16.54 -9.94
C TYR A 79 -10.49 -16.23 -11.14
N TRP A 80 -11.75 -15.84 -10.89
CA TRP A 80 -12.69 -15.49 -11.95
C TRP A 80 -12.24 -14.27 -12.75
N HIS A 81 -11.63 -13.27 -12.09
CA HIS A 81 -11.05 -12.14 -12.80
C HIS A 81 -9.97 -12.57 -13.79
N TYR A 82 -9.01 -13.37 -13.35
CA TYR A 82 -7.95 -13.87 -14.25
C TYR A 82 -8.49 -14.76 -15.35
N HIS A 83 -9.45 -15.63 -15.03
CA HIS A 83 -10.14 -16.47 -16.00
C HIS A 83 -10.80 -15.60 -17.10
N HIS A 84 -11.59 -14.60 -16.73
CA HIS A 84 -12.25 -13.72 -17.69
C HIS A 84 -11.25 -12.87 -18.49
N VAL A 85 -10.16 -12.41 -17.89
CA VAL A 85 -9.14 -11.64 -18.64
C VAL A 85 -8.40 -12.54 -19.63
N PHE A 86 -8.19 -13.81 -19.31
CA PHE A 86 -7.50 -14.75 -20.18
C PHE A 86 -8.41 -15.23 -21.34
N PHE A 87 -9.55 -15.78 -21.01
CA PHE A 87 -10.48 -16.32 -22.01
C PHE A 87 -11.33 -15.26 -22.70
N GLY A 88 -11.58 -14.14 -22.06
CA GLY A 88 -12.31 -13.03 -22.64
C GLY A 88 -11.67 -12.42 -23.88
N LYS A 89 -10.38 -12.66 -24.10
CA LYS A 89 -9.70 -12.26 -25.35
C LYS A 89 -10.25 -12.94 -26.60
N LEU A 90 -10.89 -14.10 -26.46
CA LEU A 90 -11.55 -14.77 -27.58
C LEU A 90 -12.79 -13.99 -28.05
N GLY A 91 -13.56 -13.41 -27.13
CA GLY A 91 -14.72 -12.58 -27.48
C GLY A 91 -14.40 -11.09 -27.62
N PHE A 92 -13.34 -10.62 -26.95
CA PHE A 92 -12.93 -9.22 -26.92
C PHE A 92 -11.43 -9.06 -27.22
N PRO A 93 -10.98 -9.31 -28.46
CA PRO A 93 -9.55 -9.34 -28.81
C PRO A 93 -8.84 -8.00 -28.60
N PHE A 94 -9.56 -6.89 -28.68
CA PHE A 94 -9.02 -5.55 -28.49
C PHE A 94 -9.10 -5.04 -27.06
N TYR A 95 -9.66 -5.80 -26.12
CA TYR A 95 -9.73 -5.40 -24.72
C TYR A 95 -8.32 -5.30 -24.10
N ARG A 96 -8.02 -4.14 -23.55
CA ARG A 96 -6.82 -3.89 -22.77
C ARG A 96 -7.18 -3.73 -21.30
N THR A 97 -6.60 -4.59 -20.46
CA THR A 97 -6.78 -4.46 -19.03
C THR A 97 -6.15 -3.14 -18.53
N HIS A 98 -6.76 -2.55 -17.52
CA HIS A 98 -6.21 -1.35 -16.84
C HIS A 98 -5.00 -1.67 -15.95
N ARG A 99 -4.76 -2.94 -15.64
CA ARG A 99 -3.58 -3.38 -14.89
C ARG A 99 -2.36 -3.30 -15.79
N GLN A 100 -1.28 -2.75 -15.23
CA GLN A 100 0.02 -2.74 -15.91
C GLN A 100 0.78 -4.02 -15.57
N GLY A 101 1.49 -4.54 -16.54
CA GLY A 101 2.28 -5.75 -16.40
C GLY A 101 1.71 -6.94 -17.18
N SER A 102 2.48 -8.02 -17.21
CA SER A 102 2.07 -9.27 -17.84
C SER A 102 1.28 -10.11 -16.86
N LEU A 103 0.07 -10.52 -17.24
CA LEU A 103 -0.75 -11.44 -16.45
C LEU A 103 -0.03 -12.75 -16.14
N PHE A 104 0.77 -13.25 -17.09
CA PHE A 104 1.54 -14.46 -16.90
C PHE A 104 2.63 -14.32 -15.85
N LEU A 105 3.33 -13.17 -15.86
CA LEU A 105 4.35 -12.89 -14.86
C LEU A 105 3.75 -12.69 -13.47
N ASP A 106 2.58 -12.06 -13.38
CA ASP A 106 1.84 -11.94 -12.13
C ASP A 106 1.39 -13.32 -11.60
N ALA A 107 0.79 -14.14 -12.45
CA ALA A 107 0.35 -15.49 -12.08
C ALA A 107 1.54 -16.35 -11.63
N PHE A 108 2.65 -16.32 -12.36
CA PHE A 108 3.87 -17.00 -12.00
C PHE A 108 4.47 -16.50 -10.69
N GLY A 109 4.48 -15.18 -10.49
CA GLY A 109 4.89 -14.56 -9.24
C GLY A 109 4.07 -15.06 -8.04
N TRP A 110 2.75 -15.14 -8.18
CA TRP A 110 1.88 -15.71 -7.15
C TRP A 110 2.18 -17.18 -6.87
N LEU A 111 2.37 -17.99 -7.89
CA LEU A 111 2.74 -19.41 -7.74
C LEU A 111 4.03 -19.54 -6.93
N LEU A 112 5.07 -18.79 -7.28
CA LEU A 112 6.34 -18.78 -6.54
C LEU A 112 6.17 -18.27 -5.11
N LYS A 113 5.32 -17.28 -4.91
CA LYS A 113 5.02 -16.72 -3.58
C LYS A 113 4.36 -17.77 -2.68
N PHE A 114 3.38 -18.51 -3.21
CA PHE A 114 2.73 -19.61 -2.47
C PHE A 114 3.70 -20.74 -2.18
N ALA A 115 4.50 -21.16 -3.16
CA ALA A 115 5.50 -22.22 -2.97
C ALA A 115 6.55 -21.87 -1.90
N ARG A 116 6.88 -20.57 -1.76
CA ARG A 116 7.87 -20.08 -0.79
C ARG A 116 7.27 -19.54 0.50
N LYS A 117 5.95 -19.67 0.69
CA LYS A 117 5.24 -19.05 1.82
C LYS A 117 5.83 -19.44 3.16
N ALA A 118 6.00 -20.73 3.42
CA ALA A 118 6.51 -21.22 4.71
C ALA A 118 7.90 -20.66 5.04
N GLY A 119 8.83 -20.64 4.07
CA GLY A 119 10.16 -20.07 4.27
C GLY A 119 10.13 -18.56 4.47
N ARG A 120 9.24 -17.83 3.78
CA ARG A 120 9.06 -16.38 3.94
C ARG A 120 8.48 -16.05 5.31
N ASP A 121 7.50 -16.82 5.78
CA ASP A 121 6.88 -16.63 7.11
C ASP A 121 7.89 -16.92 8.22
N ALA A 122 8.71 -17.98 8.08
CA ALA A 122 9.78 -18.29 9.03
C ALA A 122 10.84 -17.19 9.08
N GLN A 123 11.28 -16.69 7.92
CA GLN A 123 12.24 -15.60 7.82
C GLN A 123 11.66 -14.30 8.42
N ALA A 124 10.39 -13.98 8.19
CA ALA A 124 9.75 -12.82 8.78
C ALA A 124 9.72 -12.92 10.31
N LYS A 125 9.32 -14.06 10.87
CA LYS A 125 9.32 -14.32 12.32
C LYS A 125 10.73 -14.15 12.93
N GLN A 126 11.74 -14.70 12.27
CA GLN A 126 13.13 -14.57 12.72
C GLN A 126 13.60 -13.11 12.69
N THR A 127 13.27 -12.39 11.62
CA THR A 127 13.66 -10.97 11.51
C THR A 127 12.96 -10.11 12.56
N VAL A 128 11.68 -10.36 12.84
CA VAL A 128 10.95 -9.67 13.91
C VAL A 128 11.62 -9.92 15.27
N LYS A 129 11.97 -11.17 15.59
CA LYS A 129 12.73 -11.48 16.81
C LYS A 129 14.09 -10.77 16.89
N CYS A 130 14.78 -10.63 15.76
CA CYS A 130 16.08 -9.94 15.73
C CYS A 130 15.96 -8.43 15.93
N ILE A 131 14.79 -7.84 15.68
CA ILE A 131 14.57 -6.40 15.82
C ILE A 131 13.89 -6.03 17.15
N GLU A 132 13.36 -7.00 17.88
CA GLU A 132 12.79 -6.79 19.21
C GLU A 132 13.78 -6.08 20.14
N GLY A 133 13.32 -5.00 20.78
CA GLY A 133 14.13 -4.18 21.68
C GLY A 133 15.20 -3.33 21.00
N ARG A 134 15.18 -3.22 19.67
CA ARG A 134 16.08 -2.35 18.91
C ARG A 134 15.33 -1.17 18.32
N ASP A 135 16.01 -0.07 18.19
CA ASP A 135 15.52 1.12 17.50
C ASP A 135 15.38 0.84 16.00
N PHE A 136 14.18 1.00 15.44
CA PHE A 136 13.98 0.86 14.01
C PHE A 136 12.90 1.79 13.45
N PHE A 137 13.06 2.17 12.20
CA PHE A 137 12.03 2.79 11.38
C PHE A 137 11.35 1.74 10.50
N LEU A 138 10.03 1.85 10.36
CA LEU A 138 9.25 0.94 9.53
C LEU A 138 8.92 1.59 8.18
N PHE A 139 9.20 0.87 7.08
CA PHE A 139 8.85 1.29 5.72
C PHE A 139 8.01 0.23 5.01
N PRO A 140 6.67 0.30 5.09
CA PRO A 140 5.80 -0.58 4.33
C PRO A 140 5.77 -0.16 2.86
N LEU A 141 6.10 -1.11 1.98
CA LEU A 141 6.00 -0.90 0.54
C LEU A 141 4.55 -0.95 0.10
N GLN A 142 4.19 -0.09 -0.84
CA GLN A 142 2.92 -0.15 -1.57
C GLN A 142 3.04 -1.08 -2.78
N LEU A 143 1.90 -1.45 -3.35
CA LEU A 143 1.88 -2.27 -4.56
C LEU A 143 2.66 -1.60 -5.69
N THR A 144 3.42 -2.38 -6.44
CA THR A 144 4.22 -1.90 -7.59
C THR A 144 3.38 -1.16 -8.62
N GLY A 145 2.14 -1.59 -8.82
CA GLY A 145 1.19 -0.97 -9.76
C GLY A 145 0.25 0.05 -9.14
N ASP A 146 0.50 0.52 -7.91
CA ASP A 146 -0.39 1.44 -7.21
C ASP A 146 -0.53 2.76 -7.97
N TYR A 147 -1.78 3.11 -8.27
CA TYR A 147 -2.10 4.37 -8.96
C TYR A 147 -1.73 5.58 -8.11
N GLN A 148 -1.82 5.51 -6.80
CA GLN A 148 -1.47 6.60 -5.89
C GLN A 148 0.02 6.96 -6.02
N ILE A 149 0.90 5.96 -6.12
CA ILE A 149 2.33 6.21 -6.35
C ILE A 149 2.55 6.91 -7.69
N ARG A 150 1.89 6.42 -8.76
CA ARG A 150 2.14 6.92 -10.12
C ARG A 150 1.59 8.30 -10.40
N ALA A 151 0.39 8.59 -9.88
CA ALA A 151 -0.34 9.81 -10.22
C ALA A 151 -0.22 10.90 -9.15
N HIS A 152 0.07 10.52 -7.91
CA HIS A 152 -0.01 11.39 -6.75
C HIS A 152 1.25 11.36 -5.89
N SER A 153 2.39 10.91 -6.45
CA SER A 153 3.68 11.03 -5.80
C SER A 153 4.76 11.50 -6.78
N PRO A 154 5.86 12.08 -6.30
CA PRO A 154 6.98 12.49 -7.16
C PRO A 154 7.80 11.28 -7.66
N PHE A 155 7.54 10.08 -7.16
CA PHE A 155 8.41 8.92 -7.41
C PHE A 155 8.03 8.10 -8.63
N VAL A 156 6.81 8.20 -9.14
CA VAL A 156 6.29 7.42 -10.29
C VAL A 156 6.28 5.90 -10.08
N THR A 157 7.30 5.34 -9.40
CA THR A 157 7.39 3.91 -9.08
C THR A 157 7.75 3.68 -7.61
N MET A 158 7.29 2.55 -7.05
CA MET A 158 7.68 2.15 -5.70
C MET A 158 9.19 1.87 -5.59
N ALA A 159 9.83 1.42 -6.67
CA ALA A 159 11.27 1.21 -6.70
C ALA A 159 12.07 2.53 -6.57
N THR A 160 11.58 3.61 -7.15
CA THR A 160 12.20 4.94 -7.01
C THR A 160 12.02 5.47 -5.59
N ALA A 161 10.82 5.32 -5.01
CA ALA A 161 10.56 5.68 -3.62
C ALA A 161 11.45 4.90 -2.65
N MET A 162 11.58 3.59 -2.84
CA MET A 162 12.45 2.73 -2.03
C MET A 162 13.92 3.20 -2.07
N LYS A 163 14.44 3.53 -3.25
CA LYS A 163 15.81 4.05 -3.39
C LYS A 163 15.98 5.35 -2.62
N TYR A 164 15.04 6.26 -2.73
CA TYR A 164 15.05 7.56 -2.03
C TYR A 164 15.04 7.38 -0.51
N VAL A 165 14.16 6.52 0.01
CA VAL A 165 14.07 6.24 1.45
C VAL A 165 15.38 5.63 1.97
N LEU A 166 15.98 4.67 1.24
CA LEU A 166 17.27 4.09 1.61
C LEU A 166 18.41 5.13 1.61
N GLU A 167 18.41 6.03 0.65
CA GLU A 167 19.40 7.13 0.59
C GLU A 167 19.23 8.12 1.72
N SER A 168 17.98 8.45 2.07
CA SER A 168 17.67 9.31 3.21
C SER A 168 18.07 8.64 4.52
N PHE A 169 17.73 7.37 4.71
CA PHE A 169 18.11 6.58 5.87
C PHE A 169 19.63 6.52 6.06
N ALA A 170 20.37 6.26 4.98
CA ALA A 170 21.83 6.18 5.03
C ALA A 170 22.47 7.50 5.46
N ARG A 171 21.88 8.64 5.09
CA ARG A 171 22.42 9.97 5.37
C ARG A 171 22.02 10.54 6.73
N HIS A 172 20.82 10.23 7.20
CA HIS A 172 20.19 10.98 8.28
C HIS A 172 19.79 10.15 9.50
N ALA A 173 19.67 8.82 9.34
CA ALA A 173 19.24 7.99 10.46
C ALA A 173 20.33 7.84 11.53
N PRO A 174 19.95 7.80 12.83
CA PRO A 174 20.87 7.51 13.92
C PRO A 174 21.69 6.25 13.65
N PRO A 175 22.97 6.19 14.05
CA PRO A 175 23.86 5.06 13.74
C PRO A 175 23.37 3.71 14.28
N ASN A 176 22.67 3.70 15.41
CA ASN A 176 22.12 2.53 16.09
C ASN A 176 20.74 2.10 15.52
N ALA A 177 20.05 2.96 14.78
CA ALA A 177 18.75 2.64 14.25
C ALA A 177 18.81 1.75 13.00
N SER A 178 17.82 0.88 12.85
CA SER A 178 17.63 0.01 11.69
C SER A 178 16.47 0.50 10.83
N LEU A 179 16.42 0.08 9.57
CA LEU A 179 15.27 0.26 8.68
C LEU A 179 14.66 -1.10 8.36
N LEU A 180 13.43 -1.32 8.80
CA LEU A 180 12.66 -2.51 8.44
C LEU A 180 11.77 -2.21 7.24
N VAL A 181 12.08 -2.82 6.12
CA VAL A 181 11.27 -2.72 4.88
C VAL A 181 10.32 -3.90 4.80
N LYS A 182 9.03 -3.62 4.79
CA LYS A 182 7.97 -4.63 4.77
C LYS A 182 7.29 -4.68 3.40
N GLU A 183 7.27 -5.86 2.75
CA GLU A 183 6.53 -6.03 1.51
C GLU A 183 5.01 -5.92 1.70
N HIS A 184 4.34 -5.45 0.67
CA HIS A 184 2.88 -5.46 0.64
C HIS A 184 2.36 -6.91 0.53
N PRO A 185 1.38 -7.33 1.34
CA PRO A 185 0.89 -8.71 1.32
C PRO A 185 0.29 -9.14 -0.03
N LEU A 186 -0.26 -8.20 -0.79
CA LEU A 186 -0.85 -8.43 -2.12
C LEU A 186 0.13 -8.17 -3.28
N ASP A 187 1.42 -7.95 -3.03
CA ASP A 187 2.42 -7.92 -4.10
C ASP A 187 2.58 -9.32 -4.68
N SER A 188 2.59 -9.44 -6.01
CA SER A 188 2.68 -10.74 -6.69
C SER A 188 4.04 -11.43 -6.52
N GLY A 189 5.05 -10.71 -6.00
CA GLY A 189 6.41 -11.24 -5.85
C GLY A 189 7.19 -11.32 -7.18
N TYR A 190 6.67 -10.74 -8.24
CA TYR A 190 7.37 -10.63 -9.53
C TYR A 190 8.69 -9.86 -9.39
N LEU A 191 8.71 -8.78 -8.61
CA LEU A 191 9.92 -8.08 -8.25
C LEU A 191 10.54 -8.74 -7.01
N ASN A 192 11.81 -9.09 -7.08
CA ASN A 192 12.54 -9.56 -5.91
C ASN A 192 12.97 -8.35 -5.07
N TRP A 193 12.03 -7.86 -4.23
CA TRP A 193 12.26 -6.71 -3.36
C TRP A 193 13.46 -6.89 -2.44
N ARG A 194 13.61 -8.06 -1.83
CA ARG A 194 14.76 -8.36 -0.97
C ARG A 194 16.08 -8.11 -1.69
N ARG A 195 16.23 -8.65 -2.92
CA ARG A 195 17.45 -8.47 -3.71
C ARG A 195 17.69 -6.99 -4.05
N ALA A 196 16.65 -6.27 -4.46
CA ALA A 196 16.76 -4.86 -4.84
C ALA A 196 17.13 -3.98 -3.63
N ILE A 197 16.48 -4.20 -2.47
CA ILE A 197 16.74 -3.47 -1.24
C ILE A 197 18.16 -3.72 -0.75
N MET A 198 18.57 -5.00 -0.63
CA MET A 198 19.91 -5.35 -0.13
C MET A 198 21.02 -4.88 -1.06
N ALA A 199 20.81 -4.94 -2.38
CA ALA A 199 21.78 -4.41 -3.35
C ALA A 199 21.96 -2.89 -3.21
N LYS A 200 20.88 -2.14 -2.97
CA LYS A 200 20.94 -0.70 -2.72
C LYS A 200 21.57 -0.38 -1.36
N ALA A 201 21.17 -1.10 -0.31
CA ALA A 201 21.73 -0.93 1.04
C ALA A 201 23.24 -1.15 1.06
N ARG A 202 23.72 -2.19 0.36
CA ARG A 202 25.17 -2.46 0.21
C ARG A 202 25.89 -1.32 -0.48
N LYS A 203 25.34 -0.78 -1.57
CA LYS A 203 25.93 0.39 -2.26
C LYS A 203 26.00 1.63 -1.37
N LEU A 204 25.16 1.73 -0.36
CA LEU A 204 25.10 2.83 0.56
C LEU A 204 25.89 2.56 1.88
N GLY A 205 26.48 1.38 2.03
CA GLY A 205 27.23 0.99 3.25
C GLY A 205 26.36 0.76 4.47
N VAL A 206 25.04 0.51 4.31
CA VAL A 206 24.07 0.35 5.42
C VAL A 206 23.41 -1.04 5.41
N GLU A 207 24.00 -2.03 4.75
CA GLU A 207 23.40 -3.36 4.63
C GLU A 207 23.17 -4.06 5.97
N GLY A 208 24.02 -3.83 6.97
CA GLY A 208 23.88 -4.36 8.33
C GLY A 208 22.73 -3.73 9.15
N ARG A 209 22.19 -2.62 8.68
CA ARG A 209 21.11 -1.86 9.32
C ARG A 209 19.79 -1.91 8.57
N VAL A 210 19.73 -2.53 7.41
CA VAL A 210 18.52 -2.65 6.59
C VAL A 210 18.01 -4.08 6.63
N LEU A 211 16.78 -4.25 7.06
CA LEU A 211 16.10 -5.53 7.20
C LEU A 211 14.89 -5.56 6.25
N HIS A 212 14.55 -6.75 5.81
CA HIS A 212 13.46 -6.97 4.88
C HIS A 212 12.57 -8.12 5.34
N ILE A 213 11.25 -7.90 5.33
CA ILE A 213 10.27 -8.94 5.62
C ILE A 213 9.13 -8.94 4.59
N ALA A 214 8.61 -10.14 4.34
CA ALA A 214 7.49 -10.34 3.42
C ALA A 214 6.17 -10.67 4.14
N GLY A 215 6.16 -10.64 5.46
CA GLY A 215 5.03 -10.93 6.33
C GLY A 215 5.03 -10.02 7.55
N GLY A 216 4.51 -10.50 8.67
CA GLY A 216 4.44 -9.78 9.94
C GLY A 216 3.22 -8.87 10.05
N ASP A 217 2.80 -8.66 11.29
CA ASP A 217 1.73 -7.75 11.63
C ASP A 217 2.19 -6.29 11.48
N LEU A 218 1.43 -5.51 10.68
CA LEU A 218 1.79 -4.12 10.40
C LEU A 218 1.56 -3.22 11.61
N GLU A 219 0.48 -3.45 12.33
CA GLU A 219 0.09 -2.67 13.50
C GLU A 219 1.09 -2.84 14.63
N ALA A 220 1.38 -4.08 15.00
CA ALA A 220 2.38 -4.38 16.02
C ALA A 220 3.79 -3.86 15.66
N LEU A 221 4.15 -3.89 14.36
CA LEU A 221 5.43 -3.33 13.91
C LEU A 221 5.44 -1.80 13.91
N ALA A 222 4.33 -1.17 13.62
CA ALA A 222 4.21 0.29 13.69
C ALA A 222 4.32 0.79 15.12
N GLU A 223 3.60 0.15 16.03
CA GLU A 223 3.61 0.45 17.46
C GLU A 223 5.01 0.29 18.08
N ALA A 224 5.75 -0.74 17.69
CA ALA A 224 7.12 -1.00 18.17
C ALA A 224 8.20 -0.15 17.47
N SER A 225 7.88 0.60 16.42
CA SER A 225 8.87 1.38 15.66
C SER A 225 9.07 2.77 16.24
N LEU A 226 10.25 3.37 15.98
CA LEU A 226 10.50 4.80 16.24
C LEU A 226 9.64 5.70 15.37
N GLY A 227 9.15 5.18 14.25
CA GLY A 227 8.28 5.88 13.31
C GLY A 227 8.15 5.13 12.00
N MET A 228 7.09 5.45 11.27
CA MET A 228 6.77 4.86 9.98
C MET A 228 7.04 5.85 8.85
N VAL A 229 7.72 5.37 7.82
CA VAL A 229 7.89 6.09 6.55
C VAL A 229 6.93 5.51 5.53
N CYS A 230 6.06 6.31 4.95
CA CYS A 230 5.21 5.91 3.84
C CYS A 230 5.20 7.01 2.76
N VAL A 231 4.80 6.67 1.53
CA VAL A 231 4.68 7.66 0.45
C VAL A 231 3.31 8.34 0.53
N ASN A 232 2.26 7.58 0.29
CA ASN A 232 0.87 8.03 0.38
C ASN A 232 -0.06 6.85 0.68
N SER A 233 0.42 5.90 1.49
CA SER A 233 -0.32 4.73 1.94
C SER A 233 -1.25 5.06 3.11
N THR A 234 -2.41 4.43 3.14
CA THR A 234 -3.29 4.43 4.31
C THR A 234 -2.66 3.77 5.55
N SER A 235 -1.54 3.05 5.38
CA SER A 235 -0.72 2.59 6.51
C SER A 235 -0.22 3.74 7.38
N GLY A 236 0.00 4.93 6.80
CA GLY A 236 0.36 6.14 7.54
C GLY A 236 -0.75 6.60 8.48
N THR A 237 -2.01 6.50 8.06
CA THR A 237 -3.17 6.82 8.91
C THR A 237 -3.27 5.84 10.09
N LEU A 238 -2.99 4.55 9.85
CA LEU A 238 -2.91 3.56 10.92
C LEU A 238 -1.86 3.95 11.96
N ALA A 239 -0.65 4.31 11.52
CA ALA A 239 0.43 4.70 12.42
C ALA A 239 0.15 6.00 13.21
N LEU A 240 -0.70 6.88 12.69
CA LEU A 240 -1.13 8.10 13.41
C LEU A 240 -2.23 7.81 14.44
N ALA A 241 -2.89 6.67 14.35
CA ALA A 241 -3.96 6.25 15.28
C ALA A 241 -3.44 5.41 16.45
N LEU A 242 -2.17 4.99 16.40
CA LEU A 242 -1.44 4.27 17.46
C LEU A 242 -0.73 5.25 18.40
#